data_78550641340a9c8ca360ac3448c45aba
#
_entry.id   78550641340a9c8ca360ac3448c45aba
#
_cell.length_a   1.000
_cell.length_b   1.000
_cell.length_c   1.000
_cell.angle_alpha   90.00
_cell.angle_beta   90.00
_cell.angle_gamma   90.00
#
_symmetry.space_group_name_H-M   'P 1'
#
loop_
_entity.id
_entity.type
_entity.pdbx_description
1 polymer ?
#
loop_
_entity_poly.entity_id
_entity_poly.type
_entity_poly.pdbx_seq_one_letter_code
_entity_poly.pdbx_strand_id
1 'polypeptide(L)'
;MIVIATPPAVVAQTVVERLTRHPQAVVTDTASVKGAVLAELTTLATEHEIDISRYVGSHPMAGTQCTGPLTASTELFVDRTWVVAPRTDNRYDDVQQVVALARACGARVVSMDAHEHDRAVAEVSHLPHLMSILTAANLRRARPEHLSLAGPGIRDVTRIARSQTTMWRQILSSNCVEVRSQLEAIRDDLDDLLSRLNDSERLEEFLSVGQAGARKVAGKHGHQMVETTAVVVEIPDTPGALARLFADVEAAGINI
;
A
#
# COMPACT_ATOMS: atom_id res chain seq x y z
N MET A 1 19.32 -17.50 -2.32
CA MET A 1 17.95 -16.98 -2.40
C MET A 1 17.70 -16.37 -3.79
N ILE A 2 16.47 -16.48 -4.30
CA ILE A 2 16.00 -15.90 -5.56
C ILE A 2 14.80 -15.02 -5.26
N VAL A 3 14.84 -13.77 -5.74
CA VAL A 3 13.74 -12.81 -5.63
C VAL A 3 13.07 -12.66 -6.98
N ILE A 4 11.77 -12.85 -7.04
CA ILE A 4 10.95 -12.71 -8.25
C ILE A 4 10.23 -11.37 -8.19
N ALA A 5 10.58 -10.48 -9.10
CA ALA A 5 10.02 -9.14 -9.24
C ALA A 5 9.35 -8.95 -10.61
N THR A 6 8.64 -9.96 -11.07
CA THR A 6 7.86 -9.96 -12.31
C THR A 6 6.41 -9.54 -12.05
N PRO A 7 5.64 -9.20 -13.10
CA PRO A 7 4.19 -8.96 -12.94
C PRO A 7 3.48 -10.15 -12.29
N PRO A 8 2.44 -9.92 -11.47
CA PRO A 8 1.76 -10.97 -10.70
C PRO A 8 1.32 -12.18 -11.53
N ALA A 9 0.86 -11.95 -12.75
CA ALA A 9 0.35 -13.01 -13.64
C ALA A 9 1.38 -14.07 -14.06
N VAL A 10 2.67 -13.86 -13.83
CA VAL A 10 3.73 -14.83 -14.20
C VAL A 10 4.57 -15.26 -12.99
N VAL A 11 4.23 -14.80 -11.81
CA VAL A 11 4.99 -15.11 -10.59
C VAL A 11 4.95 -16.61 -10.29
N ALA A 12 3.78 -17.23 -10.26
CA ALA A 12 3.63 -18.65 -9.91
C ALA A 12 4.43 -19.55 -10.88
N GLN A 13 4.30 -19.34 -12.17
CA GLN A 13 5.06 -20.06 -13.18
C GLN A 13 6.58 -19.86 -13.01
N THR A 14 7.02 -18.63 -12.73
CA THR A 14 8.44 -18.33 -12.51
C THR A 14 8.95 -19.00 -11.23
N VAL A 15 8.16 -19.02 -10.15
CA VAL A 15 8.52 -19.74 -8.90
C VAL A 15 8.77 -21.21 -9.20
N VAL A 16 7.83 -21.89 -9.88
CA VAL A 16 7.96 -23.29 -10.28
C VAL A 16 9.26 -23.54 -11.04
N GLU A 17 9.51 -22.73 -12.09
CA GLU A 17 10.73 -22.83 -12.87
C GLU A 17 12.02 -22.67 -12.04
N ARG A 18 12.02 -21.73 -11.10
CA ARG A 18 13.20 -21.47 -10.26
C ARG A 18 13.41 -22.56 -9.23
N LEU A 19 12.37 -23.07 -8.59
CA LEU A 19 12.47 -24.20 -7.65
C LEU A 19 12.97 -25.46 -8.35
N THR A 20 12.49 -25.74 -9.57
CA THR A 20 12.94 -26.88 -10.37
C THR A 20 14.42 -26.78 -10.72
N ARG A 21 14.88 -25.60 -11.19
CA ARG A 21 16.27 -25.39 -11.59
C ARG A 21 17.23 -25.26 -10.41
N HIS A 22 16.74 -24.79 -9.27
CA HIS A 22 17.54 -24.48 -8.08
C HIS A 22 16.88 -25.04 -6.81
N PRO A 23 16.83 -26.39 -6.65
CA PRO A 23 16.05 -27.05 -5.61
C PRO A 23 16.52 -26.75 -4.17
N GLN A 24 17.69 -26.14 -4.01
CA GLN A 24 18.21 -25.70 -2.71
C GLN A 24 18.00 -24.20 -2.44
N ALA A 25 17.49 -23.43 -3.40
CA ALA A 25 17.29 -22.00 -3.24
C ALA A 25 15.97 -21.72 -2.53
N VAL A 26 15.98 -20.77 -1.60
CA VAL A 26 14.77 -20.11 -1.12
C VAL A 26 14.30 -19.13 -2.21
N VAL A 27 13.04 -19.20 -2.55
CA VAL A 27 12.42 -18.32 -3.56
C VAL A 27 11.39 -17.43 -2.86
N THR A 28 11.42 -16.14 -3.15
CA THR A 28 10.45 -15.16 -2.68
C THR A 28 10.00 -14.27 -3.84
N ASP A 29 8.88 -13.58 -3.68
CA ASP A 29 8.37 -12.63 -4.67
C ASP A 29 8.09 -11.26 -4.03
N THR A 30 7.81 -10.27 -4.87
CA THR A 30 7.46 -8.90 -4.45
C THR A 30 6.07 -8.47 -4.93
N ALA A 31 5.22 -9.40 -5.36
CA ALA A 31 3.90 -9.09 -5.89
C ALA A 31 2.98 -8.44 -4.85
N SER A 32 2.07 -7.59 -5.34
CA SER A 32 1.13 -6.85 -4.48
C SER A 32 -0.03 -7.68 -3.95
N VAL A 33 -0.17 -8.93 -4.39
CA VAL A 33 -1.19 -9.90 -3.95
C VAL A 33 -0.53 -11.23 -3.64
N LYS A 34 -1.03 -11.94 -2.64
CA LYS A 34 -0.44 -13.21 -2.19
C LYS A 34 -1.35 -14.40 -2.45
N GLY A 35 -2.64 -14.26 -2.19
CA GLY A 35 -3.59 -15.37 -2.29
C GLY A 35 -3.69 -15.94 -3.70
N ALA A 36 -3.86 -15.10 -4.71
CA ALA A 36 -3.95 -15.54 -6.11
C ALA A 36 -2.65 -16.22 -6.58
N VAL A 37 -1.49 -15.65 -6.24
CA VAL A 37 -0.18 -16.24 -6.55
C VAL A 37 -0.03 -17.61 -5.89
N LEU A 38 -0.40 -17.72 -4.62
CA LEU A 38 -0.31 -18.98 -3.88
C LEU A 38 -1.27 -20.04 -4.43
N ALA A 39 -2.49 -19.67 -4.81
CA ALA A 39 -3.46 -20.59 -5.38
C ALA A 39 -2.98 -21.18 -6.71
N GLU A 40 -2.50 -20.31 -7.62
CA GLU A 40 -1.93 -20.73 -8.89
C GLU A 40 -0.68 -21.59 -8.69
N LEU A 41 0.21 -21.16 -7.79
CA LEU A 41 1.43 -21.91 -7.47
C LEU A 41 1.10 -23.31 -6.93
N THR A 42 0.11 -23.44 -6.05
CA THR A 42 -0.30 -24.73 -5.50
C THR A 42 -0.85 -25.66 -6.58
N THR A 43 -1.62 -25.13 -7.53
CA THR A 43 -2.13 -25.87 -8.68
C THR A 43 -0.98 -26.39 -9.54
N LEU A 44 -0.07 -25.52 -9.96
CA LEU A 44 1.09 -25.89 -10.76
C LEU A 44 2.03 -26.87 -10.05
N ALA A 45 2.22 -26.70 -8.74
CA ALA A 45 3.03 -27.59 -7.93
C ALA A 45 2.44 -29.00 -7.87
N THR A 46 1.12 -29.10 -7.77
CA THR A 46 0.41 -30.40 -7.77
C THR A 46 0.49 -31.06 -9.13
N GLU A 47 0.26 -30.32 -10.22
CA GLU A 47 0.30 -30.83 -11.60
C GLU A 47 1.69 -31.34 -12.00
N HIS A 48 2.75 -30.71 -11.49
CA HIS A 48 4.13 -31.02 -11.88
C HIS A 48 4.90 -31.76 -10.78
N GLU A 49 4.27 -32.14 -9.67
CA GLU A 49 4.88 -32.84 -8.51
C GLU A 49 6.10 -32.06 -7.95
N ILE A 50 5.97 -30.73 -7.80
CA ILE A 50 7.07 -29.85 -7.35
C ILE A 50 6.89 -29.50 -5.86
N ASP A 51 7.96 -29.68 -5.09
CA ASP A 51 8.02 -29.20 -3.70
C ASP A 51 8.19 -27.68 -3.67
N ILE A 52 7.18 -27.00 -3.15
CA ILE A 52 7.15 -25.55 -2.98
C ILE A 52 7.42 -25.09 -1.55
N SER A 53 7.89 -25.99 -0.65
CA SER A 53 8.17 -25.65 0.75
C SER A 53 9.23 -24.56 0.91
N ARG A 54 10.06 -24.31 -0.12
CA ARG A 54 11.07 -23.24 -0.16
C ARG A 54 10.58 -21.93 -0.78
N TYR A 55 9.33 -21.85 -1.16
CA TYR A 55 8.73 -20.57 -1.56
C TYR A 55 8.12 -19.89 -0.34
N VAL A 56 8.58 -18.68 -0.06
CA VAL A 56 8.06 -17.80 1.00
C VAL A 56 7.58 -16.53 0.32
N GLY A 57 6.28 -16.32 0.26
CA GLY A 57 5.69 -15.12 -0.34
C GLY A 57 6.09 -13.87 0.41
N SER A 58 6.30 -12.76 -0.30
CA SER A 58 6.50 -11.47 0.35
C SER A 58 5.97 -10.30 -0.48
N HIS A 59 5.82 -9.15 0.16
CA HIS A 59 5.36 -7.92 -0.49
C HIS A 59 5.96 -6.69 0.20
N PRO A 60 6.93 -6.00 -0.41
CA PRO A 60 7.35 -4.69 0.04
C PRO A 60 6.26 -3.67 -0.28
N MET A 61 5.68 -3.06 0.75
CA MET A 61 4.68 -1.99 0.63
C MET A 61 5.36 -0.67 0.22
N ALA A 62 6.03 -0.72 -0.93
CA ALA A 62 6.81 0.38 -1.47
C ALA A 62 6.58 0.48 -2.98
N GLY A 63 6.61 1.69 -3.48
CA GLY A 63 6.43 1.98 -4.89
C GLY A 63 6.20 3.47 -5.12
N THR A 64 6.46 3.90 -6.35
CA THR A 64 6.17 5.25 -6.80
C THR A 64 5.13 5.22 -7.91
N GLN A 65 4.56 6.36 -8.26
CA GLN A 65 3.64 6.51 -9.38
C GLN A 65 4.38 6.44 -10.74
N CYS A 66 5.71 6.57 -10.69
CA CYS A 66 6.59 6.54 -11.85
C CYS A 66 7.05 5.12 -12.12
N THR A 67 7.26 4.79 -13.39
CA THR A 67 7.71 3.48 -13.85
C THR A 67 9.05 3.59 -14.58
N GLY A 68 9.80 2.49 -14.59
CA GLY A 68 11.07 2.37 -15.31
C GLY A 68 12.31 2.48 -14.43
N PRO A 69 13.48 2.06 -14.93
CA PRO A 69 14.70 1.92 -14.15
C PRO A 69 15.25 3.25 -13.61
N LEU A 70 14.92 4.37 -14.24
CA LEU A 70 15.34 5.70 -13.80
C LEU A 70 14.65 6.18 -12.51
N THR A 71 13.63 5.48 -12.06
CA THR A 71 12.91 5.78 -10.81
C THR A 71 13.42 4.96 -9.63
N ALA A 72 14.43 4.13 -9.84
CA ALA A 72 15.05 3.34 -8.78
C ALA A 72 15.70 4.27 -7.74
N SER A 73 15.50 3.93 -6.46
CA SER A 73 16.11 4.61 -5.33
C SER A 73 16.67 3.58 -4.37
N THR A 74 17.85 3.85 -3.81
CA THR A 74 18.47 3.02 -2.78
C THR A 74 17.67 3.05 -1.48
N GLU A 75 16.85 4.07 -1.27
CA GLU A 75 16.02 4.27 -0.08
C GLU A 75 14.56 3.80 -0.26
N LEU A 76 14.26 3.13 -1.41
CA LEU A 76 12.89 2.74 -1.76
C LEU A 76 12.18 1.98 -0.63
N PHE A 77 12.90 1.13 0.08
CA PHE A 77 12.36 0.24 1.12
C PHE A 77 12.62 0.73 2.55
N VAL A 78 13.45 1.77 2.73
CA VAL A 78 13.79 2.29 4.05
C VAL A 78 12.51 2.76 4.77
N ASP A 79 12.32 2.27 6.00
CA ASP A 79 11.14 2.52 6.84
C ASP A 79 9.79 2.10 6.23
N ARG A 80 9.81 1.37 5.11
CA ARG A 80 8.59 0.82 4.53
C ARG A 80 8.23 -0.51 5.17
N THR A 81 6.94 -0.80 5.24
CA THR A 81 6.48 -2.13 5.64
C THR A 81 6.82 -3.13 4.54
N TRP A 82 7.40 -4.26 4.93
CA TRP A 82 7.59 -5.41 4.06
C TRP A 82 6.87 -6.60 4.69
N VAL A 83 5.80 -7.04 4.04
CA VAL A 83 5.06 -8.21 4.50
C VAL A 83 5.80 -9.47 4.07
N VAL A 84 5.98 -10.40 5.00
CA VAL A 84 6.42 -11.77 4.74
C VAL A 84 5.24 -12.67 5.04
N ALA A 85 4.86 -13.51 4.08
CA ALA A 85 3.68 -14.36 4.15
C ALA A 85 4.11 -15.86 4.18
N PRO A 86 4.54 -16.37 5.36
CA PRO A 86 4.95 -17.75 5.50
C PRO A 86 3.75 -18.68 5.41
N ARG A 87 4.02 -19.90 4.92
CA ARG A 87 3.10 -21.03 4.93
C ARG A 87 3.47 -21.98 6.06
N THR A 88 2.55 -22.85 6.44
CA THR A 88 2.76 -23.82 7.52
C THR A 88 3.84 -24.86 7.21
N ASP A 89 4.11 -25.12 5.93
CA ASP A 89 5.12 -26.06 5.44
C ASP A 89 6.49 -25.41 5.15
N ASN A 90 6.61 -24.07 5.31
CA ASN A 90 7.91 -23.43 5.20
C ASN A 90 8.82 -23.78 6.38
N ARG A 91 10.09 -23.98 6.09
CA ARG A 91 11.10 -24.13 7.14
C ARG A 91 11.38 -22.77 7.78
N TYR A 92 11.58 -22.77 9.08
CA TYR A 92 11.90 -21.56 9.82
C TYR A 92 13.08 -20.78 9.21
N ASP A 93 14.18 -21.48 8.88
CA ASP A 93 15.38 -20.85 8.31
C ASP A 93 15.12 -20.18 6.96
N ASP A 94 14.24 -20.76 6.14
CA ASP A 94 13.89 -20.21 4.83
C ASP A 94 13.10 -18.90 4.99
N VAL A 95 12.18 -18.86 5.94
CA VAL A 95 11.44 -17.63 6.32
C VAL A 95 12.40 -16.57 6.85
N GLN A 96 13.35 -16.96 7.74
CA GLN A 96 14.33 -16.02 8.30
C GLN A 96 15.26 -15.42 7.23
N GLN A 97 15.56 -16.14 6.16
CA GLN A 97 16.33 -15.58 5.04
C GLN A 97 15.57 -14.43 4.34
N VAL A 98 14.25 -14.57 4.13
CA VAL A 98 13.42 -13.52 3.52
C VAL A 98 13.28 -12.33 4.48
N VAL A 99 13.09 -12.58 5.77
CA VAL A 99 13.09 -11.54 6.81
C VAL A 99 14.41 -10.77 6.83
N ALA A 100 15.55 -11.48 6.77
CA ALA A 100 16.87 -10.87 6.75
C ALA A 100 17.07 -9.98 5.49
N LEU A 101 16.60 -10.42 4.32
CA LEU A 101 16.61 -9.60 3.11
C LEU A 101 15.84 -8.29 3.31
N ALA A 102 14.60 -8.38 3.79
CA ALA A 102 13.76 -7.20 4.00
C ALA A 102 14.43 -6.21 4.98
N ARG A 103 14.97 -6.72 6.09
CA ARG A 103 15.70 -5.89 7.06
C ARG A 103 16.98 -5.28 6.49
N ALA A 104 17.73 -6.02 5.67
CA ALA A 104 18.92 -5.49 5.01
C ALA A 104 18.59 -4.36 4.01
N CYS A 105 17.37 -4.33 3.48
CA CYS A 105 16.86 -3.23 2.68
C CYS A 105 16.32 -2.04 3.53
N GLY A 106 16.45 -2.09 4.86
CA GLY A 106 15.95 -1.05 5.77
C GLY A 106 14.44 -1.10 6.01
N ALA A 107 13.76 -2.18 5.61
CA ALA A 107 12.31 -2.30 5.76
C ALA A 107 11.89 -2.78 7.17
N ARG A 108 10.68 -2.41 7.58
CA ARG A 108 10.01 -2.94 8.77
C ARG A 108 9.22 -4.18 8.38
N VAL A 109 9.61 -5.33 8.95
CA VAL A 109 8.97 -6.61 8.61
C VAL A 109 7.70 -6.83 9.42
N VAL A 110 6.63 -7.20 8.73
CA VAL A 110 5.37 -7.67 9.30
C VAL A 110 5.10 -9.07 8.75
N SER A 111 4.73 -10.01 9.62
CA SER A 111 4.38 -11.37 9.22
C SER A 111 2.88 -11.58 9.32
N MET A 112 2.26 -12.10 8.26
CA MET A 112 0.86 -12.50 8.21
C MET A 112 0.68 -13.54 7.12
N ASP A 113 -0.39 -14.34 7.17
CA ASP A 113 -0.66 -15.28 6.09
C ASP A 113 -1.16 -14.57 4.81
N ALA A 114 -1.23 -15.31 3.69
CA ALA A 114 -1.57 -14.76 2.38
C ALA A 114 -3.00 -14.19 2.32
N HIS A 115 -3.96 -14.77 3.04
CA HIS A 115 -5.35 -14.28 3.06
C HIS A 115 -5.49 -13.03 3.92
N GLU A 116 -4.85 -13.02 5.09
CA GLU A 116 -4.82 -11.84 5.94
C GLU A 116 -4.14 -10.67 5.23
N HIS A 117 -3.03 -10.93 4.51
CA HIS A 117 -2.38 -9.94 3.67
C HIS A 117 -3.34 -9.35 2.64
N ASP A 118 -4.04 -10.20 1.86
CA ASP A 118 -4.89 -9.72 0.77
C ASP A 118 -6.11 -8.94 1.29
N ARG A 119 -6.63 -9.31 2.46
CA ARG A 119 -7.64 -8.54 3.19
C ARG A 119 -7.10 -7.19 3.63
N ALA A 120 -5.94 -7.18 4.28
CA ALA A 120 -5.31 -5.95 4.77
C ALA A 120 -5.00 -4.97 3.63
N VAL A 121 -4.43 -5.42 2.51
CA VAL A 121 -4.14 -4.52 1.38
C VAL A 121 -5.42 -4.08 0.65
N ALA A 122 -6.50 -4.85 0.71
CA ALA A 122 -7.80 -4.40 0.21
C ALA A 122 -8.29 -3.17 1.00
N GLU A 123 -8.15 -3.18 2.32
CA GLU A 123 -8.55 -2.09 3.22
C GLU A 123 -7.65 -0.85 3.08
N VAL A 124 -6.32 -1.03 3.17
CA VAL A 124 -5.40 0.11 3.33
C VAL A 124 -4.78 0.62 2.02
N SER A 125 -4.97 -0.09 0.92
CA SER A 125 -4.37 0.22 -0.38
C SER A 125 -5.39 0.24 -1.51
N HIS A 126 -6.10 -0.88 -1.74
CA HIS A 126 -6.96 -1.01 -2.91
C HIS A 126 -8.21 -0.14 -2.82
N LEU A 127 -8.89 -0.16 -1.68
CA LEU A 127 -10.07 0.69 -1.44
C LEU A 127 -9.74 2.18 -1.54
N PRO A 128 -8.72 2.72 -0.85
CA PRO A 128 -8.32 4.13 -1.01
C PRO A 128 -8.04 4.52 -2.46
N HIS A 129 -7.40 3.64 -3.22
CA HIS A 129 -7.12 3.88 -4.64
C HIS A 129 -8.40 3.94 -5.47
N LEU A 130 -9.35 3.02 -5.23
CA LEU A 130 -10.65 3.03 -5.90
C LEU A 130 -11.48 4.25 -5.54
N MET A 131 -11.46 4.70 -4.28
CA MET A 131 -12.12 5.95 -3.86
C MET A 131 -11.52 7.16 -4.58
N SER A 132 -10.21 7.21 -4.74
CA SER A 132 -9.53 8.22 -5.54
C SER A 132 -9.98 8.21 -7.01
N ILE A 133 -10.06 7.02 -7.62
CA ILE A 133 -10.53 6.86 -9.00
C ILE A 133 -12.00 7.28 -9.13
N LEU A 134 -12.88 6.88 -8.22
CA LEU A 134 -14.30 7.24 -8.25
C LEU A 134 -14.49 8.75 -8.13
N THR A 135 -13.75 9.39 -7.21
CA THR A 135 -13.75 10.84 -7.06
C THR A 135 -13.28 11.54 -8.34
N ALA A 136 -12.15 11.10 -8.91
CA ALA A 136 -11.63 11.66 -10.17
C ALA A 136 -12.59 11.42 -11.34
N ALA A 137 -13.19 10.25 -11.45
CA ALA A 137 -14.15 9.91 -12.50
C ALA A 137 -15.42 10.79 -12.43
N ASN A 138 -15.83 11.18 -11.22
CA ASN A 138 -16.97 12.09 -11.07
C ASN A 138 -16.69 13.47 -11.66
N LEU A 139 -15.44 13.94 -11.68
CA LEU A 139 -15.05 15.23 -12.26
C LEU A 139 -15.31 15.32 -13.77
N ARG A 140 -15.48 14.21 -14.48
CA ARG A 140 -15.87 14.21 -15.91
C ARG A 140 -17.20 14.92 -16.19
N ARG A 141 -18.05 15.03 -15.16
CA ARG A 141 -19.36 15.69 -15.23
C ARG A 141 -19.31 17.15 -14.78
N ALA A 142 -18.16 17.59 -14.25
CA ALA A 142 -18.01 18.94 -13.75
C ALA A 142 -17.84 19.93 -14.90
N ARG A 143 -18.48 21.08 -14.77
CA ARG A 143 -18.32 22.21 -15.70
C ARG A 143 -16.93 22.84 -15.53
N PRO A 144 -16.32 23.41 -16.58
CA PRO A 144 -15.00 24.06 -16.49
C PRO A 144 -14.91 25.11 -15.37
N GLU A 145 -15.99 25.89 -15.17
CA GLU A 145 -16.05 26.94 -14.15
C GLU A 145 -15.99 26.31 -12.73
N HIS A 146 -16.55 25.13 -12.54
CA HIS A 146 -16.48 24.43 -11.25
C HIS A 146 -15.07 23.87 -11.00
N LEU A 147 -14.38 23.44 -12.05
CA LEU A 147 -13.01 22.94 -11.93
C LEU A 147 -12.01 24.06 -11.55
N SER A 148 -12.32 25.32 -11.84
CA SER A 148 -11.50 26.46 -11.41
C SER A 148 -11.49 26.66 -9.89
N LEU A 149 -12.47 26.08 -9.17
CA LEU A 149 -12.54 26.08 -7.71
C LEU A 149 -11.72 24.97 -7.05
N ALA A 150 -11.03 24.14 -7.85
CA ALA A 150 -10.27 23.00 -7.36
C ALA A 150 -9.08 23.43 -6.48
N GLY A 151 -9.21 23.22 -5.18
CA GLY A 151 -8.17 23.47 -4.17
C GLY A 151 -7.26 22.27 -3.91
N PRO A 152 -6.42 22.34 -2.84
CA PRO A 152 -5.53 21.25 -2.44
C PRO A 152 -6.27 19.95 -2.16
N GLY A 153 -7.40 19.98 -1.44
CA GLY A 153 -8.12 18.77 -1.02
C GLY A 153 -8.49 17.85 -2.18
N ILE A 154 -9.05 18.38 -3.28
CA ILE A 154 -9.39 17.53 -4.44
C ILE A 154 -8.13 17.01 -5.13
N ARG A 155 -7.03 17.77 -5.13
CA ARG A 155 -5.74 17.33 -5.71
C ARG A 155 -5.16 16.18 -4.92
N ASP A 156 -5.18 16.25 -3.60
CA ASP A 156 -4.69 15.19 -2.72
C ASP A 156 -5.49 13.90 -2.89
N VAL A 157 -6.82 13.99 -2.86
CA VAL A 157 -7.69 12.83 -3.03
C VAL A 157 -7.52 12.19 -4.40
N THR A 158 -7.39 12.97 -5.49
CA THR A 158 -7.30 12.44 -6.86
C THR A 158 -5.89 12.11 -7.31
N ARG A 159 -4.86 12.39 -6.51
CA ARG A 159 -3.45 12.24 -6.88
C ARG A 159 -3.12 10.82 -7.33
N ILE A 160 -3.54 9.82 -6.56
CA ILE A 160 -3.23 8.41 -6.83
C ILE A 160 -4.06 7.82 -7.97
N ALA A 161 -5.17 8.45 -8.38
CA ALA A 161 -5.95 8.03 -9.54
C ALA A 161 -5.18 8.12 -10.88
N ARG A 162 -4.04 8.81 -10.90
CA ARG A 162 -3.16 8.93 -12.08
C ARG A 162 -2.26 7.70 -12.29
N SER A 163 -2.35 6.71 -11.43
CA SER A 163 -1.54 5.48 -11.51
C SER A 163 -1.86 4.68 -12.78
N GLN A 164 -0.91 3.81 -13.15
CA GLN A 164 -1.00 3.02 -14.37
C GLN A 164 -2.16 2.02 -14.33
N THR A 165 -3.11 2.17 -15.24
CA THR A 165 -4.37 1.39 -15.26
C THR A 165 -4.16 -0.12 -15.48
N THR A 166 -3.17 -0.51 -16.28
CA THR A 166 -2.87 -1.92 -16.57
C THR A 166 -2.43 -2.67 -15.31
N MET A 167 -1.53 -2.07 -14.52
CA MET A 167 -1.07 -2.62 -13.25
C MET A 167 -2.23 -2.76 -12.26
N TRP A 168 -3.02 -1.70 -12.09
CA TRP A 168 -4.15 -1.72 -11.16
C TRP A 168 -5.24 -2.71 -11.56
N ARG A 169 -5.50 -2.87 -12.86
CA ARG A 169 -6.41 -3.91 -13.33
C ARG A 169 -5.96 -5.30 -12.88
N GLN A 170 -4.67 -5.61 -12.98
CA GLN A 170 -4.13 -6.90 -12.52
C GLN A 170 -4.28 -7.07 -11.01
N ILE A 171 -3.89 -6.06 -10.22
CA ILE A 171 -4.00 -6.08 -8.75
C ILE A 171 -5.46 -6.34 -8.32
N LEU A 172 -6.39 -5.53 -8.83
CA LEU A 172 -7.81 -5.63 -8.45
C LEU A 172 -8.45 -6.96 -8.90
N SER A 173 -8.07 -7.46 -10.09
CA SER A 173 -8.56 -8.76 -10.56
C SER A 173 -8.04 -9.92 -9.70
N SER A 174 -6.79 -9.84 -9.25
CA SER A 174 -6.17 -10.89 -8.42
C SER A 174 -6.64 -10.86 -6.96
N ASN A 175 -7.21 -9.75 -6.48
CA ASN A 175 -7.79 -9.61 -5.14
C ASN A 175 -9.29 -9.27 -5.17
N CYS A 176 -9.99 -9.75 -6.16
CA CYS A 176 -11.37 -9.30 -6.45
C CYS A 176 -12.38 -9.62 -5.35
N VAL A 177 -12.19 -10.68 -4.59
CA VAL A 177 -13.09 -11.09 -3.49
C VAL A 177 -13.02 -10.06 -2.36
N GLU A 178 -11.84 -9.77 -1.86
CA GLU A 178 -11.63 -8.83 -0.76
C GLU A 178 -11.97 -7.39 -1.18
N VAL A 179 -11.60 -7.00 -2.40
CA VAL A 179 -11.96 -5.69 -2.96
C VAL A 179 -13.48 -5.53 -3.07
N ARG A 180 -14.20 -6.56 -3.52
CA ARG A 180 -15.66 -6.54 -3.57
C ARG A 180 -16.27 -6.33 -2.20
N SER A 181 -15.80 -7.08 -1.20
CA SER A 181 -16.28 -6.96 0.19
C SER A 181 -16.11 -5.54 0.71
N GLN A 182 -14.95 -4.90 0.47
CA GLN A 182 -14.72 -3.52 0.87
C GLN A 182 -15.63 -2.52 0.14
N LEU A 183 -15.87 -2.72 -1.15
CA LEU A 183 -16.78 -1.85 -1.93
C LEU A 183 -18.24 -2.01 -1.50
N GLU A 184 -18.67 -3.20 -1.12
CA GLU A 184 -20.00 -3.45 -0.58
C GLU A 184 -20.20 -2.73 0.76
N ALA A 185 -19.21 -2.79 1.65
CA ALA A 185 -19.23 -2.04 2.91
C ALA A 185 -19.32 -0.52 2.67
N ILE A 186 -18.52 0.04 1.76
CA ILE A 186 -18.59 1.46 1.42
C ILE A 186 -19.93 1.85 0.78
N ARG A 187 -20.53 0.97 -0.02
CA ARG A 187 -21.87 1.23 -0.55
C ARG A 187 -22.90 1.37 0.56
N ASP A 188 -22.84 0.48 1.55
CA ASP A 188 -23.75 0.51 2.71
C ASP A 188 -23.50 1.78 3.55
N ASP A 189 -22.23 2.19 3.75
CA ASP A 189 -21.88 3.47 4.39
C ASP A 189 -22.39 4.68 3.61
N LEU A 190 -22.34 4.64 2.26
CA LEU A 190 -22.90 5.71 1.42
C LEU A 190 -24.42 5.81 1.52
N ASP A 191 -25.12 4.69 1.57
CA ASP A 191 -26.57 4.66 1.76
C ASP A 191 -26.94 5.21 3.16
N ASP A 192 -26.18 4.86 4.19
CA ASP A 192 -26.36 5.42 5.53
C ASP A 192 -26.10 6.94 5.55
N LEU A 193 -25.00 7.40 4.95
CA LEU A 193 -24.69 8.84 4.84
C LEU A 193 -25.83 9.60 4.14
N LEU A 194 -26.33 9.08 3.03
CA LEU A 194 -27.45 9.68 2.29
C LEU A 194 -28.69 9.82 3.16
N SER A 195 -28.97 8.85 4.03
CA SER A 195 -30.09 8.89 4.97
C SER A 195 -29.97 9.96 6.05
N ARG A 196 -28.73 10.37 6.37
CA ARG A 196 -28.39 11.30 7.47
C ARG A 196 -28.24 12.76 7.03
N LEU A 197 -28.17 13.07 5.74
CA LEU A 197 -27.85 14.41 5.22
C LEU A 197 -28.78 15.53 5.73
N ASN A 198 -30.01 15.21 6.08
CA ASN A 198 -31.01 16.18 6.56
C ASN A 198 -31.17 16.18 8.11
N ASP A 199 -30.35 15.44 8.82
CA ASP A 199 -30.37 15.30 10.28
C ASP A 199 -28.97 15.66 10.82
N SER A 200 -28.84 16.85 11.39
CA SER A 200 -27.54 17.39 11.78
C SER A 200 -26.85 16.55 12.87
N GLU A 201 -27.59 16.00 13.80
CA GLU A 201 -27.04 15.21 14.91
C GLU A 201 -26.52 13.85 14.40
N ARG A 202 -27.31 13.15 13.62
CA ARG A 202 -26.93 11.89 13.01
C ARG A 202 -25.78 12.05 11.99
N LEU A 203 -25.74 13.19 11.28
CA LEU A 203 -24.64 13.51 10.38
C LEU A 203 -23.33 13.75 11.15
N GLU A 204 -23.39 14.46 12.28
CA GLU A 204 -22.20 14.68 13.13
C GLU A 204 -21.65 13.37 13.69
N GLU A 205 -22.54 12.45 14.12
CA GLU A 205 -22.13 11.10 14.52
C GLU A 205 -21.36 10.38 13.41
N PHE A 206 -21.86 10.39 12.18
CA PHE A 206 -21.20 9.75 11.04
C PHE A 206 -19.83 10.36 10.76
N LEU A 207 -19.73 11.69 10.77
CA LEU A 207 -18.45 12.39 10.54
C LEU A 207 -17.43 12.08 11.64
N SER A 208 -17.89 11.91 12.88
CA SER A 208 -17.04 11.55 14.02
C SER A 208 -16.42 10.16 13.86
N VAL A 209 -17.13 9.20 13.25
CA VAL A 209 -16.60 7.87 12.92
C VAL A 209 -15.42 7.99 11.93
N GLY A 210 -15.57 8.84 10.90
CA GLY A 210 -14.48 9.11 9.95
C GLY A 210 -13.24 9.71 10.62
N GLN A 211 -13.43 10.68 11.53
CA GLN A 211 -12.33 11.25 12.31
C GLN A 211 -11.62 10.20 13.17
N ALA A 212 -12.39 9.33 13.84
CA ALA A 212 -11.84 8.25 14.66
C ALA A 212 -11.03 7.25 13.81
N GLY A 213 -11.50 6.93 12.59
CA GLY A 213 -10.79 6.11 11.62
C GLY A 213 -9.46 6.73 11.20
N ALA A 214 -9.47 8.01 10.87
CA ALA A 214 -8.26 8.73 10.46
C ALA A 214 -7.16 8.74 11.56
N ARG A 215 -7.55 8.84 12.83
CA ARG A 215 -6.60 8.79 13.97
C ARG A 215 -5.91 7.43 14.15
N LYS A 216 -6.45 6.35 13.57
CA LYS A 216 -5.81 5.02 13.61
C LYS A 216 -4.64 4.88 12.62
N VAL A 217 -4.60 5.73 11.60
CA VAL A 217 -3.53 5.69 10.61
C VAL A 217 -2.31 6.41 11.19
N ALA A 218 -1.21 5.68 11.34
CA ALA A 218 0.05 6.27 11.82
C ALA A 218 0.51 7.40 10.90
N GLY A 219 1.11 8.44 11.46
CA GLY A 219 1.68 9.57 10.72
C GLY A 219 2.75 9.14 9.70
N LYS A 220 3.24 10.09 8.90
CA LYS A 220 4.35 9.85 7.96
C LYS A 220 5.47 9.11 8.70
N HIS A 221 5.96 8.04 8.11
CA HIS A 221 7.00 7.14 8.64
C HIS A 221 6.56 6.15 9.74
N GLY A 222 5.24 5.96 9.97
CA GLY A 222 4.74 4.91 10.86
C GLY A 222 5.01 5.15 12.35
N HIS A 223 5.35 6.36 12.73
CA HIS A 223 5.41 6.75 14.14
C HIS A 223 3.98 6.87 14.69
N GLN A 224 3.75 6.38 15.92
CA GLN A 224 2.52 6.70 16.64
C GLN A 224 2.35 8.21 16.64
N MET A 225 1.11 8.69 16.40
CA MET A 225 0.82 10.12 16.51
C MET A 225 1.17 10.58 17.94
N VAL A 226 2.29 11.28 18.05
CA VAL A 226 2.57 12.08 19.22
C VAL A 226 1.64 13.29 19.15
N GLU A 227 1.06 13.69 20.28
CA GLU A 227 0.34 14.96 20.33
C GLU A 227 1.27 16.06 19.86
N THR A 228 0.98 16.62 18.70
CA THR A 228 1.78 17.72 18.13
C THR A 228 0.99 19.01 18.23
N THR A 229 1.66 20.07 18.61
CA THR A 229 1.10 21.42 18.57
C THR A 229 1.54 22.07 17.26
N ALA A 230 0.58 22.60 16.50
CA ALA A 230 0.90 23.38 15.31
C ALA A 230 1.47 24.74 15.74
N VAL A 231 2.70 25.03 15.31
CA VAL A 231 3.34 26.35 15.48
C VAL A 231 3.37 27.02 14.11
N VAL A 232 2.70 28.15 14.00
CA VAL A 232 2.74 28.97 12.79
C VAL A 232 3.88 29.96 12.91
N VAL A 233 4.85 29.88 12.01
CA VAL A 233 5.98 30.79 11.96
C VAL A 233 5.88 31.65 10.70
N GLU A 234 5.77 32.96 10.86
CA GLU A 234 5.85 33.91 9.75
C GLU A 234 7.31 34.03 9.31
N ILE A 235 7.58 33.74 8.04
CA ILE A 235 8.89 33.91 7.44
C ILE A 235 8.80 34.90 6.29
N PRO A 236 9.79 35.83 6.14
CA PRO A 236 9.81 36.76 5.03
C PRO A 236 9.98 36.02 3.70
N ASP A 237 9.28 36.47 2.65
CA ASP A 237 9.43 35.93 1.30
C ASP A 237 10.73 36.43 0.67
N THR A 238 11.85 35.95 1.18
CA THR A 238 13.20 36.26 0.68
C THR A 238 14.00 34.98 0.48
N PRO A 239 14.90 34.92 -0.51
CA PRO A 239 15.75 33.76 -0.73
C PRO A 239 16.53 33.37 0.53
N GLY A 240 16.44 32.10 0.89
CA GLY A 240 17.13 31.51 2.05
C GLY A 240 16.44 31.72 3.41
N ALA A 241 15.30 32.37 3.51
CA ALA A 241 14.58 32.54 4.79
C ALA A 241 14.15 31.19 5.40
N LEU A 242 13.63 30.28 4.60
CA LEU A 242 13.26 28.94 5.05
C LEU A 242 14.46 28.10 5.45
N ALA A 243 15.59 28.23 4.74
CA ALA A 243 16.82 27.54 5.10
C ALA A 243 17.38 28.00 6.46
N ARG A 244 17.29 29.29 6.75
CA ARG A 244 17.67 29.83 8.08
C ARG A 244 16.77 29.29 9.17
N LEU A 245 15.45 29.26 8.97
CA LEU A 245 14.52 28.69 9.94
C LEU A 245 14.87 27.24 10.28
N PHE A 246 15.15 26.41 9.27
CA PHE A 246 15.53 25.01 9.49
C PHE A 246 16.85 24.88 10.24
N ALA A 247 17.85 25.73 9.95
CA ALA A 247 19.11 25.73 10.65
C ALA A 247 18.93 26.16 12.14
N ASP A 248 18.08 27.14 12.42
CA ASP A 248 17.79 27.59 13.79
C ASP A 248 17.06 26.49 14.58
N VAL A 249 16.14 25.78 13.97
CA VAL A 249 15.39 24.65 14.57
C VAL A 249 16.33 23.48 14.86
N GLU A 250 17.23 23.14 13.93
CA GLU A 250 18.26 22.13 14.13
C GLU A 250 19.20 22.51 15.28
N ALA A 251 19.66 23.75 15.31
CA ALA A 251 20.54 24.28 16.40
C ALA A 251 19.85 24.23 17.78
N ALA A 252 18.51 24.32 17.79
CA ALA A 252 17.70 24.16 19.01
C ALA A 252 17.45 22.68 19.39
N GLY A 253 17.94 21.72 18.60
CA GLY A 253 17.74 20.28 18.82
C GLY A 253 16.32 19.81 18.56
N ILE A 254 15.52 20.57 17.81
CA ILE A 254 14.13 20.23 17.48
C ILE A 254 14.09 19.52 16.11
N ASN A 255 13.50 18.33 16.08
CA ASN A 255 13.26 17.60 14.84
C ASN A 255 11.89 18.00 14.27
N ILE A 256 11.84 18.41 12.99
CA ILE A 256 10.63 18.86 12.27
C ILE A 256 10.43 18.08 10.98
#